data_d0d8007f8b55265bb1b1583babe07dd9
#
_entry.id   d0d8007f8b55265bb1b1583babe07dd9
#
_cell.length_a   1.000
_cell.length_b   1.000
_cell.length_c   1.000
_cell.angle_alpha   90.00
_cell.angle_beta   90.00
_cell.angle_gamma   90.00
#
_symmetry.space_group_name_H-M   'P 1'
#
loop_
_entity.id
_entity.type
_entity.pdbx_description
1 polymer ?
#
loop_
_entity_poly.entity_id
_entity_poly.type
_entity_poly.pdbx_seq_one_letter_code
_entity_poly.pdbx_strand_id
1 'polypeptide(L)' 'MLGDVNRDGAVDFFDIAPFIDVLTANGFQDEADLDQNGSVDFFDIQPFIDLLSGP' A
#
# COMPACT_ATOMS: atom_id res chain seq x y z
N MET A 1 2.87 9.87 1.59
CA MET A 1 3.56 8.98 2.55
C MET A 1 3.38 7.55 2.09
N LEU A 2 4.48 6.84 1.97
CA LEU A 2 4.45 5.46 1.48
C LEU A 2 3.61 4.58 2.41
N GLY A 3 2.66 3.85 1.85
CA GLY A 3 1.74 3.01 2.62
C GLY A 3 0.46 3.72 3.05
N ASP A 4 0.41 5.04 2.96
CA ASP A 4 -0.78 5.82 3.32
C ASP A 4 -1.71 5.90 2.10
N VAL A 5 -2.31 4.79 1.76
CA VAL A 5 -3.07 4.66 0.51
C VAL A 5 -4.35 5.49 0.53
N ASN A 6 -4.97 5.65 1.69
CA ASN A 6 -6.18 6.47 1.81
C ASN A 6 -5.89 7.95 2.06
N ARG A 7 -4.60 8.30 2.25
CA ARG A 7 -4.14 9.69 2.40
C ARG A 7 -4.77 10.39 3.59
N ASP A 8 -4.88 9.67 4.71
CA ASP A 8 -5.44 10.24 5.94
C ASP A 8 -4.36 10.73 6.91
N GLY A 9 -3.10 10.61 6.51
CA GLY A 9 -1.97 11.05 7.31
C GLY A 9 -1.35 9.97 8.19
N ALA A 10 -1.86 8.74 8.11
CA ALA A 10 -1.34 7.63 8.91
C ALA A 10 -1.37 6.35 8.09
N VAL A 11 -0.43 5.46 8.36
CA VAL A 11 -0.40 4.13 7.78
C VAL A 11 -0.97 3.18 8.82
N ASP A 12 -2.16 2.64 8.56
CA ASP A 12 -2.85 1.76 9.49
C ASP A 12 -3.73 0.77 8.73
N PHE A 13 -4.56 0.03 9.47
CA PHE A 13 -5.41 -0.99 8.84
C PHE A 13 -6.47 -0.40 7.91
N PHE A 14 -6.75 0.89 8.02
CA PHE A 14 -7.69 1.54 7.11
C PHE A 14 -7.12 1.71 5.70
N ASP A 15 -5.82 1.48 5.52
CA ASP A 15 -5.18 1.54 4.21
C ASP A 15 -5.28 0.22 3.44
N ILE A 16 -5.70 -0.86 4.12
CA ILE A 16 -5.76 -2.18 3.48
C ILE A 16 -6.80 -2.22 2.38
N ALA A 17 -8.03 -1.77 2.64
CA ALA A 17 -9.10 -1.82 1.65
C ALA A 17 -8.74 -1.00 0.41
N PRO A 18 -8.31 0.27 0.51
CA PRO A 18 -7.89 1.00 -0.68
C PRO A 18 -6.68 0.39 -1.37
N PHE A 19 -5.76 -0.23 -0.62
CA PHE A 19 -4.63 -0.92 -1.23
C PHE A 19 -5.11 -2.09 -2.11
N ILE A 20 -6.02 -2.90 -1.57
CA ILE A 20 -6.59 -4.03 -2.32
C ILE A 20 -7.35 -3.53 -3.54
N ASP A 21 -8.08 -2.42 -3.41
CA ASP A 21 -8.79 -1.83 -4.53
C ASP A 21 -7.84 -1.46 -5.67
N VAL A 22 -6.71 -0.82 -5.36
CA VAL A 22 -5.71 -0.47 -6.37
C VAL A 22 -5.13 -1.74 -7.00
N LEU A 23 -4.83 -2.73 -6.17
CA LEU A 23 -4.23 -3.97 -6.62
C LEU A 23 -5.15 -4.73 -7.56
N THR A 24 -6.43 -4.88 -7.20
CA THR A 24 -7.37 -5.67 -8.00
C THR A 24 -7.84 -4.93 -9.25
N ALA A 25 -7.79 -3.60 -9.24
CA ALA A 25 -8.16 -2.80 -10.39
C ALA A 25 -7.01 -2.65 -11.39
N ASN A 26 -5.86 -3.25 -11.13
CA ASN A 26 -4.63 -3.08 -11.93
C ASN A 26 -4.25 -1.61 -12.04
N GLY A 27 -4.56 -0.83 -10.99
CA GLY A 27 -4.23 0.58 -10.96
C GLY A 27 -2.84 0.83 -10.43
N PHE A 28 -2.50 2.09 -10.32
CA PHE A 28 -1.22 2.49 -9.74
C PHE A 28 -1.44 3.67 -8.79
N GLN A 29 -0.78 3.61 -7.64
CA GLN A 29 -0.74 4.72 -6.70
C GLN A 29 0.61 4.63 -6.00
N ASP A 30 1.32 5.76 -5.95
CA ASP A 30 2.68 5.79 -5.36
C ASP A 30 2.68 5.24 -3.94
N GLU A 31 1.67 5.57 -3.14
CA GLU A 31 1.59 5.12 -1.76
C GLU A 31 1.40 3.61 -1.64
N ALA A 32 0.84 2.98 -2.67
CA ALA A 32 0.61 1.54 -2.68
C ALA A 32 1.78 0.76 -3.27
N ASP A 33 2.71 1.44 -3.92
CA ASP A 33 3.90 0.81 -4.51
C ASP A 33 5.00 0.73 -3.45
N LEU A 34 4.84 -0.18 -2.50
CA LEU A 34 5.70 -0.24 -1.32
C LEU A 34 7.13 -0.62 -1.63
N ASP A 35 7.35 -1.46 -2.62
CA ASP A 35 8.70 -1.87 -3.03
C ASP A 35 9.30 -0.93 -4.07
N GLN A 36 8.50 0.04 -4.54
CA GLN A 36 8.94 1.07 -5.47
C GLN A 36 9.54 0.51 -6.76
N ASN A 37 8.93 -0.58 -7.24
CA ASN A 37 9.37 -1.20 -8.49
C ASN A 37 8.63 -0.66 -9.72
N GLY A 38 7.73 0.31 -9.53
CA GLY A 38 6.97 0.91 -10.62
C GLY A 38 5.62 0.25 -10.86
N SER A 39 5.25 -0.72 -10.05
CA SER A 39 3.98 -1.43 -10.19
C SER A 39 3.40 -1.73 -8.82
N VAL A 40 2.08 -1.70 -8.71
CA VAL A 40 1.37 -2.16 -7.52
C VAL A 40 0.95 -3.60 -7.79
N ASP A 41 1.55 -4.55 -7.06
CA ASP A 41 1.31 -5.98 -7.26
C ASP A 41 1.43 -6.71 -5.93
N PHE A 42 1.38 -8.04 -5.98
CA PHE A 42 1.44 -8.85 -4.77
C PHE A 42 2.76 -8.73 -4.02
N PHE A 43 3.81 -8.28 -4.69
CA PHE A 43 5.11 -8.07 -4.03
C PHE A 43 5.09 -6.87 -3.08
N ASP A 44 4.06 -6.02 -3.18
CA ASP A 44 3.90 -4.89 -2.28
C ASP A 44 3.20 -5.26 -0.98
N ILE A 45 2.57 -6.44 -0.91
CA ILE A 45 1.80 -6.86 0.26
C ILE A 45 2.73 -7.07 1.46
N GLN A 46 3.82 -7.79 1.28
CA GLN A 46 4.72 -8.09 2.40
C GLN A 46 5.31 -6.82 3.02
N PRO A 47 5.90 -5.90 2.24
CA PRO A 47 6.39 -4.66 2.85
C PRO A 47 5.28 -3.82 3.47
N PHE A 48 4.06 -3.88 2.93
CA PHE A 48 2.92 -3.17 3.51
C PHE A 48 2.57 -3.75 4.88
N ILE A 49 2.51 -5.07 4.99
CA ILE A 49 2.23 -5.74 6.26
C ILE A 49 3.35 -5.44 7.28
N ASP A 50 4.60 -5.45 6.84
CA ASP A 50 5.74 -5.11 7.70
C ASP A 50 5.60 -3.70 8.25
N LEU A 51 5.16 -2.78 7.41
CA LEU A 51 4.95 -1.39 7.80
C LEU A 51 3.82 -1.27 8.83
N LEU A 52 2.74 -2.02 8.64
CA LEU A 52 1.60 -2.03 9.56
C LEU A 52 1.97 -2.65 10.91
N SER A 53 2.86 -3.63 10.92
CA SER A 53 3.32 -4.27 12.15
C SER A 53 4.18 -3.35 12.99
N GLY A 54 4.63 -2.25 12.41
CA GLY A 54 5.43 -1.26 13.07
C GLY A 54 6.90 -1.63 13.11
N PRO A 55 7.66 -0.76 13.68
CA PRO A 55 9.10 -0.97 13.79
C PRO A 55 9.43 -2.08 14.80
#